data_5c2ed146fabbc88f473a81653cace12e
#
_entry.id   5c2ed146fabbc88f473a81653cace12e
#
_cell.length_a   1.000
_cell.length_b   1.000
_cell.length_c   1.000
_cell.angle_alpha   90.00
_cell.angle_beta   90.00
_cell.angle_gamma   90.00
#
_symmetry.space_group_name_H-M   'P 1'
#
loop_
_entity.id
_entity.type
_entity.pdbx_description
1 polymer ?
#
loop_
_entity_poly.entity_id
_entity_poly.type
_entity_poly.pdbx_seq_one_letter_code
_entity_poly.pdbx_strand_id
1 'polypeptide(L)'
;MNYLLGVDFGGGASKTTLLGYDGKIVGTNSVEYKTSYPRPDYAEQNPQDWYDAITENIRALIAKTGIAPKNITALCLDSATHTAVLTDEEGNVLRPAIYWTDSRSVKECEYIRKNYGTLVREKAFHDLDTIWTLPQLMWVKNNEPD
;
A
#
# COMPACT_ATOMS: atom_id res chain seq x y z
N MET A 1 -2.05 14.77 -28.24
CA MET A 1 -1.71 13.36 -27.97
C MET A 1 -2.17 13.03 -26.57
N ASN A 2 -2.77 11.85 -26.34
CA ASN A 2 -3.26 11.45 -25.04
C ASN A 2 -2.26 10.53 -24.35
N TYR A 3 -2.30 10.53 -23.02
CA TYR A 3 -1.35 9.82 -22.16
C TYR A 3 -2.06 9.05 -21.06
N LEU A 4 -1.37 8.04 -20.54
CA LEU A 4 -1.77 7.21 -19.40
C LEU A 4 -0.72 7.36 -18.28
N LEU A 5 -1.16 7.26 -17.04
CA LEU A 5 -0.27 7.15 -15.89
C LEU A 5 -0.36 5.74 -15.28
N GLY A 6 0.78 5.09 -15.11
CA GLY A 6 0.92 3.92 -14.27
C GLY A 6 1.65 4.32 -12.99
N VAL A 7 1.11 3.95 -11.85
CA VAL A 7 1.70 4.24 -10.53
C VAL A 7 1.88 2.93 -9.77
N ASP A 8 3.09 2.67 -9.34
CA ASP A 8 3.46 1.57 -8.46
C ASP A 8 3.82 2.12 -7.08
N PHE A 9 3.13 1.63 -6.04
CA PHE A 9 3.47 1.87 -4.64
C PHE A 9 4.28 0.69 -4.11
N GLY A 10 5.60 0.76 -4.30
CA GLY A 10 6.53 -0.25 -3.79
C GLY A 10 6.79 -0.13 -2.28
N GLY A 11 7.71 -0.97 -1.78
CA GLY A 11 8.02 -1.02 -0.34
C GLY A 11 8.70 0.22 0.24
N GLY A 12 9.37 1.02 -0.57
CA GLY A 12 10.12 2.20 -0.11
C GLY A 12 10.02 3.41 -1.03
N ALA A 13 9.27 3.30 -2.11
CA ALA A 13 9.07 4.40 -3.05
C ALA A 13 7.81 4.20 -3.88
N SER A 14 7.19 5.32 -4.27
CA SER A 14 6.23 5.33 -5.38
C SER A 14 6.96 5.65 -6.68
N LYS A 15 6.70 4.87 -7.72
CA LYS A 15 7.19 5.11 -9.07
C LYS A 15 6.03 5.39 -10.01
N THR A 16 6.09 6.51 -10.71
CA THR A 16 5.07 6.89 -11.70
C THR A 16 5.67 6.91 -13.10
N THR A 17 4.97 6.30 -14.04
CA THR A 17 5.34 6.24 -15.45
C THR A 17 4.28 6.92 -16.30
N LEU A 18 4.69 7.85 -17.16
CA LEU A 18 3.86 8.49 -18.15
C LEU A 18 4.04 7.78 -19.49
N LEU A 19 2.95 7.23 -20.03
CA LEU A 19 2.91 6.43 -21.27
C LEU A 19 2.08 7.15 -22.33
N GLY A 20 2.62 7.27 -23.53
CA GLY A 20 1.85 7.71 -24.70
C GLY A 20 0.93 6.61 -25.23
N TYR A 21 -0.14 6.98 -25.91
CA TYR A 21 -1.02 6.02 -26.59
C TYR A 21 -0.34 5.23 -27.71
N ASP A 22 0.84 5.67 -28.15
CA ASP A 22 1.71 4.92 -29.08
C ASP A 22 2.56 3.84 -28.40
N GLY A 23 2.36 3.63 -27.10
CA GLY A 23 3.08 2.63 -26.29
C GLY A 23 4.48 3.08 -25.82
N LYS A 24 4.88 4.32 -26.06
CA LYS A 24 6.20 4.81 -25.65
C LYS A 24 6.14 5.43 -24.26
N ILE A 25 7.16 5.12 -23.45
CA ILE A 25 7.38 5.79 -22.18
C ILE A 25 7.88 7.21 -22.46
N VAL A 26 7.12 8.20 -21.99
CA VAL A 26 7.43 9.63 -22.13
C VAL A 26 8.31 10.12 -20.99
N GLY A 27 8.09 9.57 -19.79
CA GLY A 27 8.89 9.87 -18.61
C GLY A 27 8.54 9.00 -17.42
N THR A 28 9.46 8.96 -16.48
CA THR A 28 9.28 8.32 -15.16
C THR A 28 9.77 9.25 -14.08
N ASN A 29 9.17 9.14 -12.90
CA ASN A 29 9.65 9.77 -11.67
C ASN A 29 9.46 8.81 -10.50
N SER A 30 10.27 8.95 -9.45
CA SER A 30 10.16 8.15 -8.23
C SER A 30 10.37 9.04 -7.02
N VAL A 31 9.52 8.86 -6.01
CA VAL A 31 9.61 9.53 -4.72
C VAL A 31 9.64 8.48 -3.62
N GLU A 32 10.65 8.58 -2.76
CA GLU A 32 10.87 7.64 -1.66
C GLU A 32 10.00 7.99 -0.46
N TYR A 33 9.61 6.98 0.32
CA TYR A 33 9.00 7.11 1.63
C TYR A 33 9.55 6.04 2.58
N LYS A 34 9.35 6.24 3.87
CA LYS A 34 10.00 5.43 4.90
C LYS A 34 9.05 4.42 5.51
N THR A 35 9.56 3.21 5.78
CA THR A 35 8.96 2.30 6.74
C THR A 35 9.53 2.61 8.12
N SER A 36 8.64 2.82 9.10
CA SER A 36 8.98 3.00 10.50
C SER A 36 9.03 1.65 11.21
N TYR A 37 9.97 1.50 12.12
CA TYR A 37 10.14 0.30 12.95
C TYR A 37 10.12 0.72 14.44
N PRO A 38 8.94 1.09 14.99
CA PRO A 38 8.84 1.67 16.34
C PRO A 38 9.22 0.70 17.45
N ARG A 39 9.15 -0.60 17.19
CA ARG A 39 9.55 -1.69 18.11
C ARG A 39 10.09 -2.87 17.28
N PRO A 40 10.79 -3.84 17.91
CA PRO A 40 11.02 -5.14 17.26
C PRO A 40 9.69 -5.72 16.74
N ASP A 41 9.72 -6.38 15.60
CA ASP A 41 8.58 -7.01 14.95
C ASP A 41 7.51 -6.05 14.38
N TYR A 42 7.67 -4.73 14.53
CA TYR A 42 6.76 -3.72 13.99
C TYR A 42 7.31 -3.11 12.70
N ALA A 43 6.51 -3.05 11.68
CA ALA A 43 6.78 -2.32 10.44
C ALA A 43 5.54 -1.52 10.05
N GLU A 44 5.68 -0.20 9.99
CA GLU A 44 4.56 0.72 9.77
C GLU A 44 4.90 1.75 8.69
N GLN A 45 3.89 2.12 7.91
CA GLN A 45 3.99 3.21 6.94
C GLN A 45 2.85 4.22 7.14
N ASN A 46 3.14 5.50 6.91
CA ASN A 46 2.12 6.53 6.94
C ASN A 46 1.43 6.60 5.58
N PRO A 47 0.11 6.35 5.46
CA PRO A 47 -0.60 6.43 4.19
C PRO A 47 -0.54 7.82 3.52
N GLN A 48 -0.37 8.90 4.30
CA GLN A 48 -0.20 10.24 3.75
C GLN A 48 1.07 10.36 2.91
N ASP A 49 2.16 9.68 3.30
CA ASP A 49 3.42 9.70 2.54
C ASP A 49 3.23 9.11 1.13
N TRP A 50 2.35 8.11 0.98
CA TRP A 50 2.03 7.53 -0.34
C TRP A 50 1.29 8.53 -1.23
N TYR A 51 0.30 9.24 -0.65
CA TYR A 51 -0.46 10.26 -1.37
C TYR A 51 0.43 11.45 -1.77
N ASP A 52 1.31 11.87 -0.88
CA ASP A 52 2.27 12.94 -1.16
C ASP A 52 3.25 12.51 -2.26
N ALA A 53 3.76 11.28 -2.22
CA ALA A 53 4.67 10.73 -3.22
C ALA A 53 4.05 10.66 -4.62
N ILE A 54 2.80 10.20 -4.77
CA ILE A 54 2.13 10.20 -6.09
C ILE A 54 1.91 11.63 -6.59
N THR A 55 1.51 12.53 -5.69
CA THR A 55 1.26 13.93 -6.05
C THR A 55 2.55 14.61 -6.54
N GLU A 56 3.65 14.39 -5.85
CA GLU A 56 4.98 14.88 -6.25
C GLU A 56 5.44 14.28 -7.58
N ASN A 57 5.29 12.95 -7.75
CA ASN A 57 5.63 12.26 -8.98
C ASN A 57 4.88 12.85 -10.19
N ILE A 58 3.57 13.06 -10.07
CA ILE A 58 2.75 13.62 -11.16
C ILE A 58 3.18 15.05 -11.48
N ARG A 59 3.39 15.89 -10.47
CA ARG A 59 3.86 17.27 -10.66
C ARG A 59 5.22 17.32 -11.34
N ALA A 60 6.17 16.48 -10.90
CA ALA A 60 7.48 16.39 -11.50
C ALA A 60 7.43 15.95 -12.96
N LEU A 61 6.61 14.94 -13.30
CA LEU A 61 6.43 14.49 -14.67
C LEU A 61 5.82 15.57 -15.57
N ILE A 62 4.79 16.26 -15.11
CA ILE A 62 4.18 17.39 -15.85
C ILE A 62 5.22 18.49 -16.11
N ALA A 63 5.97 18.88 -15.09
CA ALA A 63 7.00 19.90 -15.21
C ALA A 63 8.13 19.48 -16.18
N LYS A 64 8.57 18.23 -16.09
CA LYS A 64 9.67 17.69 -16.91
C LYS A 64 9.29 17.52 -18.38
N THR A 65 8.03 17.12 -18.64
CA THR A 65 7.58 16.77 -20.01
C THR A 65 6.83 17.90 -20.71
N GLY A 66 6.36 18.91 -19.98
CA GLY A 66 5.55 20.01 -20.51
C GLY A 66 4.14 19.58 -20.97
N ILE A 67 3.71 18.36 -20.63
CA ILE A 67 2.41 17.83 -21.04
C ILE A 67 1.29 18.54 -20.26
N ALA A 68 0.25 18.97 -20.97
CA ALA A 68 -0.92 19.54 -20.32
C ALA A 68 -1.68 18.46 -19.52
N PRO A 69 -2.02 18.68 -18.23
CA PRO A 69 -2.70 17.68 -17.39
C PRO A 69 -3.96 17.10 -18.01
N LYS A 70 -4.74 17.90 -18.75
CA LYS A 70 -5.96 17.47 -19.44
C LYS A 70 -5.75 16.38 -20.52
N ASN A 71 -4.50 16.17 -20.93
CA ASN A 71 -4.15 15.13 -21.89
C ASN A 71 -3.84 13.78 -21.21
N ILE A 72 -3.78 13.73 -19.89
CA ILE A 72 -3.69 12.49 -19.10
C ILE A 72 -5.12 11.99 -18.91
N THR A 73 -5.46 10.90 -19.58
CA THR A 73 -6.86 10.43 -19.72
C THR A 73 -7.21 9.29 -18.78
N ALA A 74 -6.21 8.59 -18.24
CA ALA A 74 -6.43 7.53 -17.25
C ALA A 74 -5.20 7.35 -16.36
N LEU A 75 -5.47 6.80 -15.17
CA LEU A 75 -4.49 6.42 -14.17
C LEU A 75 -4.79 5.00 -13.71
N CYS A 76 -3.74 4.18 -13.60
CA CYS A 76 -3.79 2.86 -13.01
C CYS A 76 -2.82 2.79 -11.83
N LEU A 77 -3.27 2.18 -10.74
CA LEU A 77 -2.49 2.00 -9.51
C LEU A 77 -2.15 0.52 -9.34
N ASP A 78 -0.93 0.27 -8.92
CA ASP A 78 -0.47 -0.98 -8.35
C ASP A 78 0.12 -0.70 -6.95
N SER A 79 0.00 -1.65 -6.02
CA SER A 79 0.42 -1.42 -4.64
C SER A 79 0.79 -2.70 -3.92
N ALA A 80 1.51 -2.57 -2.80
CA ALA A 80 1.79 -3.67 -1.89
C ALA A 80 0.49 -4.31 -1.40
N THR A 81 0.44 -5.64 -1.44
CA THR A 81 -0.65 -6.43 -0.86
C THR A 81 -0.53 -6.49 0.67
N HIS A 82 -1.59 -6.92 1.34
CA HIS A 82 -1.59 -7.21 2.79
C HIS A 82 -1.12 -6.04 3.68
N THR A 83 -1.44 -4.82 3.25
CA THR A 83 -1.15 -3.60 4.02
C THR A 83 -2.47 -2.91 4.31
N ALA A 84 -2.97 -3.07 5.55
CA ALA A 84 -4.26 -2.53 5.95
C ALA A 84 -4.16 -1.06 6.34
N VAL A 85 -4.97 -0.20 5.73
CA VAL A 85 -5.20 1.18 6.14
C VAL A 85 -6.55 1.26 6.84
N LEU A 86 -6.55 1.71 8.10
CA LEU A 86 -7.76 1.91 8.88
C LEU A 86 -8.17 3.38 8.82
N THR A 87 -9.43 3.61 8.49
CA THR A 87 -10.01 4.96 8.38
C THR A 87 -11.31 5.06 9.14
N ASP A 88 -11.67 6.28 9.55
CA ASP A 88 -13.03 6.60 9.98
C ASP A 88 -14.00 6.68 8.77
N GLU A 89 -15.26 7.03 9.06
CA GLU A 89 -16.30 7.17 8.04
C GLU A 89 -16.04 8.32 7.08
N GLU A 90 -15.29 9.34 7.50
CA GLU A 90 -14.89 10.50 6.71
C GLU A 90 -13.63 10.23 5.87
N GLY A 91 -12.97 9.07 6.07
CA GLY A 91 -11.76 8.66 5.36
C GLY A 91 -10.46 9.18 6.00
N ASN A 92 -10.50 9.71 7.23
CA ASN A 92 -9.29 10.07 7.95
C ASN A 92 -8.56 8.83 8.44
N VAL A 93 -7.24 8.81 8.28
CA VAL A 93 -6.39 7.69 8.72
C VAL A 93 -6.33 7.67 10.25
N LEU A 94 -6.74 6.56 10.86
CA LEU A 94 -6.79 6.39 12.31
C LEU A 94 -5.42 6.06 12.91
N ARG A 95 -4.56 5.40 12.14
CA ARG A 95 -3.23 4.99 12.58
C ARG A 95 -2.32 4.74 11.39
N PRO A 96 -0.97 4.67 11.57
CA PRO A 96 -0.07 4.17 10.54
C PRO A 96 -0.48 2.76 10.08
N ALA A 97 -0.40 2.50 8.79
CA ALA A 97 -0.72 1.20 8.21
C ALA A 97 0.27 0.14 8.72
N ILE A 98 -0.24 -1.02 9.09
CA ILE A 98 0.59 -2.21 9.39
C ILE A 98 1.08 -2.75 8.06
N TYR A 99 2.39 -2.64 7.82
CA TYR A 99 2.98 -3.03 6.56
C TYR A 99 3.15 -4.56 6.47
N TRP A 100 3.14 -5.13 5.28
CA TRP A 100 3.15 -6.59 5.07
C TRP A 100 4.36 -7.33 5.70
N THR A 101 5.46 -6.63 5.96
CA THR A 101 6.64 -7.21 6.64
C THR A 101 6.52 -7.23 8.16
N ASP A 102 5.44 -6.67 8.70
CA ASP A 102 5.18 -6.65 10.15
C ASP A 102 4.90 -8.07 10.68
N SER A 103 5.44 -8.37 11.85
CA SER A 103 5.26 -9.69 12.47
C SER A 103 4.65 -9.63 13.88
N ARG A 104 4.05 -8.48 14.28
CA ARG A 104 3.45 -8.32 15.61
C ARG A 104 2.31 -9.28 15.94
N SER A 105 1.59 -9.77 14.93
CA SER A 105 0.35 -10.56 15.06
C SER A 105 0.58 -12.09 15.17
N VAL A 106 1.75 -12.53 15.66
CA VAL A 106 2.07 -13.96 15.83
C VAL A 106 1.03 -14.69 16.69
N LYS A 107 0.60 -14.09 17.81
CA LYS A 107 -0.38 -14.69 18.72
C LYS A 107 -1.75 -14.89 18.06
N GLU A 108 -2.15 -13.94 17.26
CA GLU A 108 -3.38 -14.00 16.48
C GLU A 108 -3.31 -15.09 15.40
N CYS A 109 -2.15 -15.22 14.75
CA CYS A 109 -1.90 -16.32 13.81
C CYS A 109 -2.01 -17.69 14.49
N GLU A 110 -1.39 -17.85 15.66
CA GLU A 110 -1.47 -19.08 16.44
C GLU A 110 -2.90 -19.41 16.86
N TYR A 111 -3.64 -18.41 17.34
CA TYR A 111 -5.05 -18.57 17.70
C TYR A 111 -5.90 -19.02 16.49
N ILE A 112 -5.76 -18.33 15.35
CA ILE A 112 -6.53 -18.69 14.14
C ILE A 112 -6.14 -20.07 13.64
N ARG A 113 -4.85 -20.38 13.61
CA ARG A 113 -4.35 -21.69 13.17
C ARG A 113 -4.91 -22.83 14.03
N LYS A 114 -4.94 -22.63 15.34
CA LYS A 114 -5.46 -23.62 16.30
C LYS A 114 -6.96 -23.85 16.17
N ASN A 115 -7.74 -22.79 15.99
CA ASN A 115 -9.21 -22.86 16.06
C ASN A 115 -9.89 -22.97 14.69
N TYR A 116 -9.24 -22.46 13.63
CA TYR A 116 -9.83 -22.29 12.29
C TYR A 116 -8.88 -22.73 11.16
N GLY A 117 -7.74 -23.36 11.46
CA GLY A 117 -6.71 -23.70 10.46
C GLY A 117 -7.21 -24.52 9.30
N THR A 118 -8.07 -25.53 9.55
CA THR A 118 -8.68 -26.34 8.48
C THR A 118 -9.57 -25.47 7.58
N LEU A 119 -10.44 -24.65 8.18
CA LEU A 119 -11.34 -23.75 7.44
C LEU A 119 -10.54 -22.74 6.59
N VAL A 120 -9.48 -22.16 7.15
CA VAL A 120 -8.62 -21.23 6.42
C VAL A 120 -7.98 -21.91 5.21
N ARG A 121 -7.41 -23.10 5.40
CA ARG A 121 -6.78 -23.86 4.32
C ARG A 121 -7.78 -24.25 3.23
N GLU A 122 -8.98 -24.69 3.59
CA GLU A 122 -10.04 -25.03 2.63
C GLU A 122 -10.56 -23.84 1.83
N LYS A 123 -10.61 -22.64 2.45
CA LYS A 123 -11.18 -21.44 1.81
C LYS A 123 -10.15 -20.56 1.12
N ALA A 124 -8.96 -20.45 1.69
CA ALA A 124 -7.91 -19.58 1.20
C ALA A 124 -6.75 -20.30 0.51
N PHE A 125 -6.74 -21.65 0.56
CA PHE A 125 -5.73 -22.51 -0.08
C PHE A 125 -4.27 -22.26 0.38
N HIS A 126 -4.08 -21.67 1.56
CA HIS A 126 -2.75 -21.43 2.16
C HIS A 126 -2.83 -21.49 3.69
N ASP A 127 -1.68 -21.61 4.31
CA ASP A 127 -1.53 -21.42 5.75
C ASP A 127 -1.47 -19.93 6.11
N LEU A 128 -2.00 -19.59 7.28
CA LEU A 128 -2.01 -18.20 7.75
C LEU A 128 -0.66 -17.82 8.36
N ASP A 129 -0.19 -16.61 8.04
CA ASP A 129 1.01 -16.01 8.58
C ASP A 129 0.76 -14.52 8.94
N THR A 130 1.70 -13.87 9.58
CA THR A 130 1.60 -12.48 10.05
C THR A 130 1.45 -11.46 8.93
N ILE A 131 1.86 -11.81 7.71
CA ILE A 131 1.69 -10.95 6.52
C ILE A 131 0.21 -10.75 6.14
N TRP A 132 -0.68 -11.64 6.59
CA TRP A 132 -2.09 -11.59 6.20
C TRP A 132 -2.86 -10.53 6.98
N THR A 133 -3.78 -9.88 6.31
CA THR A 133 -4.59 -8.79 6.88
C THR A 133 -5.45 -9.23 8.07
N LEU A 134 -5.99 -10.45 8.06
CA LEU A 134 -6.86 -10.92 9.15
C LEU A 134 -6.16 -10.96 10.52
N PRO A 135 -4.97 -11.54 10.70
CA PRO A 135 -4.26 -11.46 11.98
C PRO A 135 -3.91 -10.03 12.38
N GLN A 136 -3.54 -9.17 11.43
CA GLN A 136 -3.24 -7.76 11.69
C GLN A 136 -4.47 -7.03 12.25
N LEU A 137 -5.65 -7.22 11.65
CA LEU A 137 -6.90 -6.64 12.15
C LEU A 137 -7.31 -7.19 13.51
N MET A 138 -7.12 -8.50 13.75
CA MET A 138 -7.34 -9.08 15.07
C MET A 138 -6.41 -8.49 16.13
N TRP A 139 -5.13 -8.26 15.77
CA TRP A 139 -4.18 -7.61 16.66
C TRP A 139 -4.65 -6.19 17.02
N VAL A 140 -5.06 -5.38 16.03
CA VAL A 140 -5.61 -4.03 16.28
C VAL A 140 -6.79 -4.10 17.23
N LYS A 141 -7.78 -4.96 16.96
CA LYS A 141 -8.95 -5.14 17.83
C LYS A 141 -8.58 -5.49 19.27
N ASN A 142 -7.53 -6.30 19.46
CA ASN A 142 -7.12 -6.79 20.78
C ASN A 142 -6.25 -5.78 21.56
N ASN A 143 -5.53 -4.91 20.86
CA ASN A 143 -4.50 -4.05 21.47
C ASN A 143 -4.79 -2.54 21.33
N GLU A 144 -5.65 -2.17 20.39
CA GLU A 144 -6.04 -0.78 20.10
C GLU A 144 -7.56 -0.71 19.88
N PRO A 145 -8.38 -1.03 20.93
CA PRO A 145 -9.84 -1.21 20.76
C PRO A 145 -10.64 0.09 20.63
N ASP A 146 -10.03 1.27 20.86
CA ASP A 146 -10.68 2.59 20.92
C ASP A 146 -10.77 3.28 19.55
#